data_7ff90789572f631f9bb54f3d3109bfb6
#
_entry.id   7ff90789572f631f9bb54f3d3109bfb6
#
_cell.length_a   1.000
_cell.length_b   1.000
_cell.length_c   1.000
_cell.angle_alpha   90.00
_cell.angle_beta   90.00
_cell.angle_gamma   90.00
#
_symmetry.space_group_name_H-M   'P 1'
#
loop_
_entity.id
_entity.type
_entity.pdbx_description
1 polymer ?
#
loop_
_entity_poly.entity_id
_entity_poly.type
_entity_poly.pdbx_seq_one_letter_code
_entity_poly.pdbx_strand_id
1 'polypeptide(L)'
;MDEFLRKLQAWWRSLFAEPAPPAPPPPTGWEIQPVERKVLAILFDPLVPSHDNQPLSKVMRWNDPETLMNAYIQDLQTVSGGYVSYTITERITTHAFPVKADGFRYTPEEYLAVIRGESSAHQPDWLDYHRLVADFNLVERVNRGDADEIWLMGYPYAGFYESRMAGPGAFWCNAPALENAGSFNRRVILMGFNLQRGVGEMLEAFGHRAESILQHVYSTASGTPNFWERFTRYDKRHPGQAEVGTVHYAPNSRTD
;
A
#
# COMPACT_ATOMS: atom_id res chain seq x y z
N MET A 1 -41.26 -5.35 29.00
CA MET A 1 -41.27 -6.81 29.15
C MET A 1 -40.86 -7.52 27.82
N ASP A 2 -41.30 -7.03 26.66
CA ASP A 2 -41.00 -7.70 25.36
C ASP A 2 -39.55 -7.66 24.87
N GLU A 3 -38.80 -6.62 25.21
CA GLU A 3 -37.41 -6.50 24.74
C GLU A 3 -36.45 -7.43 25.51
N PHE A 4 -36.69 -7.60 26.80
CA PHE A 4 -35.93 -8.52 27.65
C PHE A 4 -36.17 -9.98 27.22
N LEU A 5 -37.41 -10.34 26.94
CA LEU A 5 -37.75 -11.70 26.48
C LEU A 5 -37.16 -11.98 25.09
N ARG A 6 -37.11 -11.01 24.20
CA ARG A 6 -36.44 -11.16 22.89
C ARG A 6 -34.92 -11.35 23.02
N LYS A 7 -34.27 -10.59 23.91
CA LYS A 7 -32.83 -10.75 24.19
C LYS A 7 -32.53 -12.10 24.85
N LEU A 8 -33.37 -12.53 25.76
CA LEU A 8 -33.25 -13.84 26.40
C LEU A 8 -33.43 -14.99 25.40
N GLN A 9 -34.39 -14.89 24.49
CA GLN A 9 -34.61 -15.88 23.44
C GLN A 9 -33.47 -15.89 22.40
N ALA A 10 -32.91 -14.72 22.06
CA ALA A 10 -31.75 -14.63 21.17
C ALA A 10 -30.49 -15.25 21.82
N TRP A 11 -30.27 -14.95 23.10
CA TRP A 11 -29.19 -15.55 23.88
C TRP A 11 -29.36 -17.07 24.01
N TRP A 12 -30.58 -17.55 24.32
CA TRP A 12 -30.88 -18.98 24.40
C TRP A 12 -30.63 -19.68 23.06
N ARG A 13 -31.03 -19.09 21.94
CA ARG A 13 -30.76 -19.64 20.60
C ARG A 13 -29.26 -19.67 20.26
N SER A 14 -28.48 -18.70 20.74
CA SER A 14 -27.03 -18.69 20.50
C SER A 14 -26.29 -19.79 21.27
N LEU A 15 -26.82 -20.24 22.40
CA LEU A 15 -26.25 -21.35 23.18
C LEU A 15 -26.43 -22.72 22.49
N PHE A 16 -27.42 -22.86 21.64
CA PHE A 16 -27.76 -24.10 20.92
C PHE A 16 -27.62 -23.93 19.39
N ALA A 17 -27.01 -22.85 18.94
CA ALA A 17 -26.66 -22.73 17.53
C ALA A 17 -25.66 -23.84 17.21
N GLU A 18 -26.05 -24.72 16.30
CA GLU A 18 -25.11 -25.71 15.76
C GLU A 18 -23.86 -24.97 15.28
N PRO A 19 -22.66 -25.49 15.59
CA PRO A 19 -21.44 -24.91 15.01
C PRO A 19 -21.61 -24.86 13.50
N ALA A 20 -21.27 -23.72 12.90
CA ALA A 20 -21.31 -23.59 11.46
C ALA A 20 -20.61 -24.80 10.83
N PRO A 21 -21.17 -25.40 9.79
CA PRO A 21 -20.54 -26.53 9.13
C PRO A 21 -19.10 -26.17 8.79
N PRO A 22 -18.14 -27.08 8.96
CA PRO A 22 -16.75 -26.80 8.61
C PRO A 22 -16.72 -26.31 7.16
N ALA A 23 -15.90 -25.27 6.94
CA ALA A 23 -15.70 -24.77 5.57
C ALA A 23 -15.36 -25.95 4.66
N PRO A 24 -15.92 -26.02 3.44
CA PRO A 24 -15.57 -27.07 2.51
C PRO A 24 -14.04 -27.06 2.33
N PRO A 25 -13.41 -28.26 2.26
CA PRO A 25 -11.98 -28.32 2.01
C PRO A 25 -11.66 -27.52 0.72
N PRO A 26 -10.52 -26.83 0.66
CA PRO A 26 -10.13 -26.14 -0.56
C PRO A 26 -10.17 -27.14 -1.72
N PRO A 27 -10.54 -26.70 -2.94
CA PRO A 27 -10.58 -27.59 -4.10
C PRO A 27 -9.23 -28.31 -4.23
N THR A 28 -9.25 -29.61 -4.30
CA THR A 28 -8.06 -30.43 -4.51
C THR A 28 -7.44 -30.03 -5.85
N GLY A 29 -6.23 -29.50 -5.82
CA GLY A 29 -5.50 -29.04 -7.02
C GLY A 29 -5.09 -27.58 -7.03
N TRP A 30 -5.40 -26.79 -5.99
CA TRP A 30 -4.87 -25.43 -5.85
C TRP A 30 -3.52 -25.46 -5.14
N GLU A 31 -2.47 -25.70 -5.89
CA GLU A 31 -1.12 -25.39 -5.40
C GLU A 31 -0.88 -23.89 -5.57
N ILE A 32 -0.68 -23.19 -4.43
CA ILE A 32 -0.22 -21.81 -4.46
C ILE A 32 1.20 -21.83 -5.02
N GLN A 33 1.39 -21.17 -6.16
CA GLN A 33 2.71 -21.07 -6.77
C GLN A 33 3.45 -19.85 -6.21
N PRO A 34 4.75 -19.96 -5.90
CA PRO A 34 5.57 -18.81 -5.54
C PRO A 34 5.54 -17.74 -6.64
N VAL A 35 5.50 -16.50 -6.22
CA VAL A 35 5.44 -15.34 -7.11
C VAL A 35 6.66 -14.48 -6.89
N GLU A 36 7.45 -14.30 -7.93
CA GLU A 36 8.52 -13.31 -7.99
C GLU A 36 8.03 -12.07 -8.74
N ARG A 37 8.34 -10.88 -8.21
CA ARG A 37 8.00 -9.59 -8.81
C ARG A 37 9.25 -8.75 -9.04
N LYS A 38 9.35 -8.22 -10.24
CA LYS A 38 10.39 -7.28 -10.64
C LYS A 38 10.00 -5.88 -10.25
N VAL A 39 10.90 -5.17 -9.60
CA VAL A 39 10.68 -3.81 -9.10
C VAL A 39 11.59 -2.83 -9.81
N LEU A 40 11.02 -1.75 -10.31
CA LEU A 40 11.74 -0.51 -10.60
C LEU A 40 11.62 0.41 -9.38
N ALA A 41 12.72 0.72 -8.74
CA ALA A 41 12.78 1.68 -7.63
C ALA A 41 13.22 3.06 -8.15
N ILE A 42 12.43 4.10 -7.82
CA ILE A 42 12.72 5.49 -8.15
C ILE A 42 12.91 6.25 -6.85
N LEU A 43 14.15 6.66 -6.61
CA LEU A 43 14.52 7.47 -5.43
C LEU A 43 14.52 8.94 -5.80
N PHE A 44 13.68 9.71 -5.14
CA PHE A 44 13.71 11.17 -5.14
C PHE A 44 14.58 11.64 -3.97
N ASP A 45 15.78 12.12 -4.27
CA ASP A 45 16.72 12.61 -3.25
C ASP A 45 17.40 13.90 -3.72
N PRO A 46 16.69 15.05 -3.61
CA PRO A 46 17.17 16.34 -4.08
C PRO A 46 18.45 16.76 -3.38
N LEU A 47 19.33 17.44 -4.13
CA LEU A 47 20.52 18.04 -3.54
C LEU A 47 20.16 19.35 -2.84
N VAL A 48 20.81 19.61 -1.71
CA VAL A 48 20.61 20.80 -0.87
C VAL A 48 21.84 21.70 -0.95
N PRO A 49 21.80 22.78 -1.77
CA PRO A 49 22.95 23.67 -1.98
C PRO A 49 23.48 24.31 -0.69
N SER A 50 22.59 24.68 0.22
CA SER A 50 22.96 25.27 1.53
C SER A 50 23.65 24.26 2.48
N HIS A 51 23.75 22.99 2.09
CA HIS A 51 24.42 21.91 2.83
C HIS A 51 25.44 21.19 1.92
N ASP A 52 26.29 21.93 1.25
CA ASP A 52 27.36 21.43 0.37
C ASP A 52 26.87 20.46 -0.73
N ASN A 53 25.69 20.71 -1.26
CA ASN A 53 25.01 19.84 -2.24
C ASN A 53 24.84 18.39 -1.76
N GLN A 54 24.71 18.16 -0.46
CA GLN A 54 24.39 16.83 0.05
C GLN A 54 22.95 16.44 -0.35
N PRO A 55 22.69 15.15 -0.57
CA PRO A 55 21.34 14.65 -0.73
C PRO A 55 20.46 14.96 0.48
N LEU A 56 19.20 15.28 0.22
CA LEU A 56 18.25 15.65 1.27
C LEU A 56 18.12 14.56 2.35
N SER A 57 18.14 13.29 1.96
CA SER A 57 18.12 12.15 2.90
C SER A 57 19.26 12.20 3.92
N LYS A 58 20.46 12.62 3.48
CA LYS A 58 21.63 12.77 4.37
C LYS A 58 21.53 14.01 5.25
N VAL A 59 21.11 15.14 4.69
CA VAL A 59 20.88 16.39 5.47
C VAL A 59 19.89 16.14 6.60
N MET A 60 18.82 15.41 6.31
CA MET A 60 17.74 15.13 7.25
C MET A 60 18.00 13.91 8.15
N ARG A 61 19.08 13.16 7.90
CA ARG A 61 19.44 11.92 8.61
C ARG A 61 18.32 10.89 8.61
N TRP A 62 17.63 10.75 7.48
CA TRP A 62 16.61 9.74 7.29
C TRP A 62 17.23 8.36 7.03
N ASN A 63 16.38 7.35 7.03
CA ASN A 63 16.81 5.97 6.78
C ASN A 63 17.45 5.83 5.39
N ASP A 64 18.40 4.91 5.31
CA ASP A 64 19.02 4.55 4.04
C ASP A 64 18.03 3.78 3.16
N PRO A 65 17.78 4.20 1.92
CA PRO A 65 16.77 3.60 1.06
C PRO A 65 17.08 2.13 0.71
N GLU A 66 18.36 1.75 0.54
CA GLU A 66 18.70 0.36 0.25
C GLU A 66 18.45 -0.54 1.46
N THR A 67 18.77 -0.06 2.65
CA THR A 67 18.48 -0.78 3.90
C THR A 67 16.98 -1.00 4.07
N LEU A 68 16.15 0.03 3.82
CA LEU A 68 14.70 -0.09 3.91
C LEU A 68 14.14 -1.08 2.89
N MET A 69 14.53 -0.96 1.61
CA MET A 69 14.04 -1.84 0.55
C MET A 69 14.42 -3.30 0.80
N ASN A 70 15.67 -3.57 1.23
CA ASN A 70 16.13 -4.93 1.52
C ASN A 70 15.39 -5.53 2.72
N ALA A 71 15.20 -4.76 3.80
CA ALA A 71 14.42 -5.21 4.95
C ALA A 71 12.97 -5.52 4.58
N TYR A 72 12.33 -4.64 3.81
CA TYR A 72 10.97 -4.84 3.33
C TYR A 72 10.82 -6.11 2.47
N ILE A 73 11.75 -6.38 1.54
CA ILE A 73 11.76 -7.60 0.73
C ILE A 73 11.91 -8.83 1.64
N GLN A 74 12.84 -8.79 2.58
CA GLN A 74 13.08 -9.90 3.51
C GLN A 74 11.86 -10.20 4.38
N ASP A 75 11.22 -9.17 4.91
CA ASP A 75 10.04 -9.31 5.75
C ASP A 75 8.87 -9.90 4.96
N LEU A 76 8.58 -9.40 3.75
CA LEU A 76 7.52 -9.95 2.90
C LEU A 76 7.79 -11.40 2.51
N GLN A 77 9.03 -11.76 2.20
CA GLN A 77 9.39 -13.14 1.92
C GLN A 77 9.18 -14.02 3.15
N THR A 78 9.57 -13.54 4.33
CA THR A 78 9.44 -14.28 5.59
C THR A 78 7.97 -14.49 5.96
N VAL A 79 7.14 -13.43 5.98
CA VAL A 79 5.74 -13.53 6.39
C VAL A 79 4.87 -14.29 5.39
N SER A 80 5.27 -14.32 4.12
CA SER A 80 4.60 -15.14 3.10
C SER A 80 5.05 -16.60 3.08
N GLY A 81 5.99 -17.01 3.95
CA GLY A 81 6.57 -18.35 3.90
C GLY A 81 7.35 -18.63 2.61
N GLY A 82 7.91 -17.61 1.98
CA GLY A 82 8.67 -17.71 0.73
C GLY A 82 7.80 -17.67 -0.54
N TYR A 83 6.47 -17.52 -0.42
CA TYR A 83 5.59 -17.47 -1.58
C TYR A 83 5.66 -16.14 -2.35
N VAL A 84 6.03 -15.06 -1.70
CA VAL A 84 6.21 -13.75 -2.34
C VAL A 84 7.65 -13.33 -2.24
N SER A 85 8.26 -13.03 -3.38
CA SER A 85 9.59 -12.47 -3.47
C SER A 85 9.62 -11.27 -4.43
N TYR A 86 10.53 -10.35 -4.15
CA TYR A 86 10.75 -9.17 -4.97
C TYR A 86 12.22 -9.08 -5.36
N THR A 87 12.47 -8.72 -6.62
CA THR A 87 13.80 -8.42 -7.13
C THR A 87 13.82 -7.01 -7.70
N ILE A 88 14.68 -6.14 -7.15
CA ILE A 88 14.85 -4.79 -7.69
C ILE A 88 15.73 -4.89 -8.94
N THR A 89 15.11 -4.79 -10.10
CA THR A 89 15.78 -4.92 -11.40
C THR A 89 16.44 -3.63 -11.85
N GLU A 90 15.93 -2.49 -11.40
CA GLU A 90 16.51 -1.18 -11.74
C GLU A 90 16.32 -0.20 -10.59
N ARG A 91 17.30 0.69 -10.42
CA ARG A 91 17.29 1.82 -9.48
C ARG A 91 17.54 3.10 -10.23
N ILE A 92 16.66 4.07 -10.09
CA ILE A 92 16.81 5.41 -10.66
C ILE A 92 16.84 6.40 -9.50
N THR A 93 17.93 7.14 -9.38
CA THR A 93 17.99 8.28 -8.44
C THR A 93 17.79 9.58 -9.21
N THR A 94 16.88 10.40 -8.75
CA THR A 94 16.67 11.77 -9.25
C THR A 94 16.95 12.77 -8.14
N HIS A 95 17.69 13.82 -8.49
CA HIS A 95 18.00 14.93 -7.60
C HIS A 95 17.01 16.09 -7.69
N ALA A 96 15.87 15.84 -8.33
CA ALA A 96 14.79 16.79 -8.41
C ALA A 96 13.67 16.46 -7.40
N PHE A 97 12.98 17.47 -6.91
CA PHE A 97 11.71 17.28 -6.22
C PHE A 97 10.64 16.72 -7.19
N PRO A 98 9.72 15.87 -6.73
CA PRO A 98 8.60 15.45 -7.54
C PRO A 98 7.71 16.66 -7.91
N VAL A 99 7.05 16.58 -9.06
CA VAL A 99 6.11 17.61 -9.51
C VAL A 99 4.74 17.33 -8.92
N LYS A 100 4.11 18.34 -8.33
CA LYS A 100 2.73 18.26 -7.82
C LYS A 100 1.72 18.30 -8.97
N ALA A 101 0.50 17.90 -8.71
CA ALA A 101 -0.57 17.78 -9.70
C ALA A 101 -0.91 19.10 -10.41
N ASP A 102 -0.63 20.23 -9.79
CA ASP A 102 -0.80 21.58 -10.36
C ASP A 102 0.47 22.13 -11.05
N GLY A 103 1.52 21.29 -11.18
CA GLY A 103 2.80 21.65 -11.79
C GLY A 103 3.82 22.26 -10.82
N PHE A 104 3.45 22.50 -9.56
CA PHE A 104 4.38 23.00 -8.55
C PHE A 104 5.51 22.01 -8.28
N ARG A 105 6.69 22.54 -7.98
CA ARG A 105 7.86 21.78 -7.53
C ARG A 105 8.61 22.58 -6.47
N TYR A 106 8.86 21.99 -5.33
CA TYR A 106 9.67 22.62 -4.29
C TYR A 106 11.07 22.94 -4.79
N THR A 107 11.62 24.06 -4.31
CA THR A 107 13.06 24.25 -4.18
C THR A 107 13.54 23.64 -2.87
N PRO A 108 14.85 23.33 -2.72
CA PRO A 108 15.39 22.85 -1.45
C PRO A 108 15.09 23.77 -0.26
N GLU A 109 15.19 25.07 -0.46
CA GLU A 109 14.98 26.08 0.59
C GLU A 109 13.51 26.14 1.02
N GLU A 110 12.57 26.13 0.08
CA GLU A 110 11.12 26.09 0.37
C GLU A 110 10.76 24.81 1.12
N TYR A 111 11.28 23.67 0.68
CA TYR A 111 11.03 22.41 1.34
C TYR A 111 11.57 22.38 2.77
N LEU A 112 12.81 22.85 2.98
CA LEU A 112 13.39 22.93 4.33
C LEU A 112 12.60 23.86 5.25
N ALA A 113 12.06 24.97 4.73
CA ALA A 113 11.19 25.87 5.51
C ALA A 113 9.90 25.15 5.94
N VAL A 114 9.29 24.33 5.06
CA VAL A 114 8.12 23.51 5.41
C VAL A 114 8.45 22.49 6.51
N ILE A 115 9.54 21.74 6.35
CA ILE A 115 9.93 20.72 7.35
C ILE A 115 10.27 21.32 8.72
N ARG A 116 10.78 22.55 8.75
CA ARG A 116 11.04 23.28 10.00
C ARG A 116 9.80 23.95 10.61
N GLY A 117 8.66 23.89 9.91
CA GLY A 117 7.43 24.56 10.35
C GLY A 117 7.45 26.07 10.16
N GLU A 118 8.36 26.59 9.36
CA GLU A 118 8.51 28.02 9.01
C GLU A 118 7.54 28.46 7.93
N SER A 119 7.03 27.50 7.14
CA SER A 119 6.00 27.71 6.12
C SER A 119 5.06 26.52 6.04
N SER A 120 3.86 26.74 5.48
CA SER A 120 2.89 25.68 5.22
C SER A 120 3.30 24.86 4.02
N ALA A 121 2.96 23.54 4.04
CA ALA A 121 3.13 22.69 2.88
C ALA A 121 2.24 23.14 1.72
N HIS A 122 2.76 23.02 0.50
CA HIS A 122 2.04 23.34 -0.73
C HIS A 122 0.77 22.48 -0.88
N GLN A 123 -0.29 23.09 -1.35
CA GLN A 123 -1.53 22.41 -1.72
C GLN A 123 -1.86 22.68 -3.18
N PRO A 124 -2.26 21.65 -3.95
CA PRO A 124 -2.51 20.25 -3.52
C PRO A 124 -1.21 19.48 -3.24
N ASP A 125 -1.23 18.61 -2.23
CA ASP A 125 -0.03 17.85 -1.82
C ASP A 125 0.09 16.48 -2.52
N TRP A 126 -0.52 16.25 -3.66
CA TRP A 126 -0.34 14.99 -4.39
C TRP A 126 0.53 15.15 -5.63
N LEU A 127 1.24 14.03 -5.93
CA LEU A 127 2.12 13.90 -7.08
C LEU A 127 1.35 13.96 -8.41
N ASP A 128 1.93 14.59 -9.43
CA ASP A 128 1.53 14.39 -10.82
C ASP A 128 1.98 13.01 -11.32
N TYR A 129 1.11 12.03 -11.15
CA TYR A 129 1.39 10.65 -11.57
C TYR A 129 1.45 10.49 -13.09
N HIS A 130 0.76 11.33 -13.88
CA HIS A 130 0.83 11.26 -15.33
C HIS A 130 2.22 11.70 -15.80
N ARG A 131 2.72 12.76 -15.21
CA ARG A 131 4.07 13.23 -15.48
C ARG A 131 5.12 12.23 -15.02
N LEU A 132 4.95 11.62 -13.83
CA LEU A 132 5.83 10.55 -13.38
C LEU A 132 5.90 9.40 -14.41
N VAL A 133 4.75 8.94 -14.89
CA VAL A 133 4.67 7.86 -15.89
C VAL A 133 5.43 8.23 -17.16
N ALA A 134 5.30 9.48 -17.61
CA ALA A 134 5.98 9.98 -18.82
C ALA A 134 7.49 10.19 -18.60
N ASP A 135 7.87 10.89 -17.52
CA ASP A 135 9.27 11.25 -17.25
C ASP A 135 10.18 10.02 -17.07
N PHE A 136 9.63 8.91 -16.55
CA PHE A 136 10.35 7.66 -16.35
C PHE A 136 10.04 6.54 -17.35
N ASN A 137 9.29 6.83 -18.43
CA ASN A 137 8.89 5.87 -19.46
C ASN A 137 8.27 4.58 -18.89
N LEU A 138 7.41 4.71 -17.85
CA LEU A 138 6.92 3.56 -17.09
C LEU A 138 6.06 2.62 -17.94
N VAL A 139 5.29 3.14 -18.89
CA VAL A 139 4.47 2.33 -19.82
C VAL A 139 5.34 1.36 -20.60
N GLU A 140 6.42 1.85 -21.22
CA GLU A 140 7.31 1.01 -22.02
C GLU A 140 8.01 -0.05 -21.16
N ARG A 141 8.52 0.32 -19.99
CA ARG A 141 9.23 -0.58 -19.06
C ARG A 141 8.31 -1.70 -18.56
N VAL A 142 7.09 -1.37 -18.15
CA VAL A 142 6.10 -2.36 -17.71
C VAL A 142 5.69 -3.27 -18.86
N ASN A 143 5.45 -2.70 -20.05
CA ASN A 143 5.01 -3.45 -21.21
C ASN A 143 6.08 -4.43 -21.75
N ARG A 144 7.36 -4.09 -21.62
CA ARG A 144 8.48 -5.00 -21.92
C ARG A 144 8.69 -6.08 -20.85
N GLY A 145 8.09 -5.93 -19.69
CA GLY A 145 8.30 -6.86 -18.56
C GLY A 145 9.57 -6.58 -17.76
N ASP A 146 10.11 -5.35 -17.83
CA ASP A 146 11.27 -4.94 -17.04
C ASP A 146 10.89 -4.73 -15.57
N ALA A 147 9.64 -4.30 -15.30
CA ALA A 147 9.09 -4.11 -13.98
C ALA A 147 7.63 -4.58 -13.89
N ASP A 148 7.29 -5.22 -12.78
CA ASP A 148 5.93 -5.61 -12.41
C ASP A 148 5.32 -4.61 -11.43
N GLU A 149 6.16 -3.88 -10.71
CA GLU A 149 5.80 -2.93 -9.66
C GLU A 149 6.78 -1.77 -9.63
N ILE A 150 6.31 -0.58 -9.29
CA ILE A 150 7.11 0.64 -9.19
C ILE A 150 7.15 1.07 -7.73
N TRP A 151 8.35 1.25 -7.17
CA TRP A 151 8.52 1.79 -5.82
C TRP A 151 9.07 3.22 -5.89
N LEU A 152 8.31 4.15 -5.31
CA LEU A 152 8.67 5.55 -5.18
C LEU A 152 9.22 5.77 -3.77
N MET A 153 10.51 5.99 -3.66
CA MET A 153 11.18 6.29 -2.41
C MET A 153 11.34 7.81 -2.30
N GLY A 154 10.81 8.40 -1.23
CA GLY A 154 10.85 9.85 -1.05
C GLY A 154 10.74 10.24 0.43
N TYR A 155 10.01 11.30 0.72
CA TYR A 155 10.05 12.00 2.00
C TYR A 155 8.68 12.64 2.31
N PRO A 156 8.48 13.18 3.52
CA PRO A 156 7.24 13.90 3.86
C PRO A 156 6.91 14.94 2.80
N TYR A 157 5.65 15.11 2.48
CA TYR A 157 5.17 16.04 1.43
C TYR A 157 5.70 15.77 0.02
N ALA A 158 6.22 14.58 -0.29
CA ALA A 158 6.51 14.18 -1.66
C ALA A 158 5.23 14.02 -2.50
N GLY A 159 4.09 13.76 -1.83
CA GLY A 159 2.78 13.65 -2.45
C GLY A 159 2.46 12.26 -2.98
N PHE A 160 3.18 11.25 -2.51
CA PHE A 160 2.93 9.87 -2.89
C PHE A 160 1.72 9.31 -2.12
N TYR A 161 0.85 8.60 -2.83
CA TYR A 161 -0.05 7.65 -2.20
C TYR A 161 0.73 6.42 -1.75
N GLU A 162 0.32 5.78 -0.69
CA GLU A 162 0.92 4.52 -0.22
C GLU A 162 0.87 3.43 -1.29
N SER A 163 -0.25 3.36 -2.01
CA SER A 163 -0.33 2.56 -3.24
C SER A 163 -1.33 3.16 -4.21
N ARG A 164 -1.07 2.99 -5.50
CA ARG A 164 -1.95 3.38 -6.58
C ARG A 164 -1.86 2.38 -7.73
N MET A 165 -2.98 2.03 -8.35
CA MET A 165 -3.02 1.08 -9.45
C MET A 165 -3.23 1.79 -10.78
N ALA A 166 -2.52 1.35 -11.84
CA ALA A 166 -2.71 1.78 -13.20
C ALA A 166 -2.88 0.57 -14.14
N GLY A 167 -3.32 0.84 -15.37
CA GLY A 167 -3.47 -0.16 -16.43
C GLY A 167 -4.89 -0.69 -16.61
N PRO A 168 -5.10 -1.68 -17.50
CA PRO A 168 -6.43 -2.16 -17.86
C PRO A 168 -7.14 -2.81 -16.68
N GLY A 169 -8.36 -2.33 -16.40
CA GLY A 169 -9.14 -2.81 -15.27
C GLY A 169 -8.57 -2.43 -13.90
N ALA A 170 -7.77 -1.35 -13.83
CA ALA A 170 -7.34 -0.77 -12.56
C ALA A 170 -8.55 -0.35 -11.72
N PHE A 171 -8.46 -0.53 -10.43
CA PHE A 171 -9.50 -0.22 -9.45
C PHE A 171 -8.89 0.51 -8.25
N TRP A 172 -9.72 0.91 -7.28
CA TRP A 172 -9.25 1.53 -6.04
C TRP A 172 -8.22 0.64 -5.33
N CYS A 173 -7.04 1.18 -5.10
CA CYS A 173 -5.96 0.49 -4.39
C CYS A 173 -5.29 1.49 -3.44
N ASN A 174 -5.89 1.69 -2.28
CA ASN A 174 -5.58 2.75 -1.30
C ASN A 174 -5.55 4.18 -1.87
N ALA A 175 -5.89 4.32 -3.15
CA ALA A 175 -6.05 5.56 -3.90
C ALA A 175 -6.94 5.28 -5.13
N PRO A 176 -7.53 6.33 -5.74
CA PRO A 176 -8.21 6.19 -7.02
C PRO A 176 -7.29 5.62 -8.09
N ALA A 177 -7.82 4.74 -8.94
CA ALA A 177 -7.09 4.23 -10.10
C ALA A 177 -6.48 5.39 -10.92
N LEU A 178 -5.29 5.18 -11.45
CA LEU A 178 -4.67 6.16 -12.35
C LEU A 178 -5.22 5.93 -13.76
N GLU A 179 -6.24 6.70 -14.11
CA GLU A 179 -6.85 6.66 -15.43
C GLU A 179 -6.00 7.41 -16.47
N ASN A 180 -6.14 7.04 -17.74
CA ASN A 180 -5.49 7.74 -18.87
C ASN A 180 -3.96 7.89 -18.73
N ALA A 181 -3.31 7.01 -17.99
CA ALA A 181 -1.86 7.07 -17.76
C ALA A 181 -1.01 6.49 -18.90
N GLY A 182 -1.59 6.28 -20.06
CA GLY A 182 -0.96 5.65 -21.21
C GLY A 182 -1.44 4.21 -21.44
N SER A 183 -0.84 3.54 -22.42
CA SER A 183 -1.27 2.22 -22.88
C SER A 183 -0.50 1.11 -22.16
N PHE A 184 -0.69 0.98 -20.85
CA PHE A 184 -0.22 -0.21 -20.13
C PHE A 184 -0.95 -1.45 -20.66
N ASN A 185 -0.23 -2.53 -20.94
CA ASN A 185 -0.81 -3.81 -21.39
C ASN A 185 -1.25 -4.72 -20.23
N ARG A 186 -0.93 -4.33 -18.99
CA ARG A 186 -1.29 -5.03 -17.75
C ARG A 186 -1.43 -4.05 -16.60
N ARG A 187 -2.06 -4.49 -15.51
CA ARG A 187 -2.09 -3.73 -14.26
C ARG A 187 -0.71 -3.62 -13.66
N VAL A 188 -0.39 -2.46 -13.13
CA VAL A 188 0.83 -2.16 -12.38
C VAL A 188 0.46 -1.40 -11.12
N ILE A 189 1.19 -1.64 -10.04
CA ILE A 189 1.05 -0.92 -8.79
C ILE A 189 2.26 -0.03 -8.59
N LEU A 190 1.99 1.21 -8.19
CA LEU A 190 2.98 2.19 -7.77
C LEU A 190 2.86 2.32 -6.25
N MET A 191 3.90 1.92 -5.51
CA MET A 191 3.98 2.06 -4.06
C MET A 191 4.76 3.32 -3.71
N GLY A 192 4.28 4.11 -2.76
CA GLY A 192 4.97 5.28 -2.23
C GLY A 192 5.49 5.05 -0.81
N PHE A 193 6.77 5.33 -0.60
CA PHE A 193 7.45 5.13 0.67
C PHE A 193 8.17 6.39 1.13
N ASN A 194 8.25 6.56 2.43
CA ASN A 194 8.83 7.73 3.08
C ASN A 194 10.08 7.34 3.87
N LEU A 195 11.23 7.87 3.48
CA LEU A 195 12.53 7.59 4.12
C LEU A 195 12.61 8.04 5.58
N GLN A 196 11.74 8.96 6.01
CA GLN A 196 11.63 9.33 7.42
C GLN A 196 11.09 8.18 8.29
N ARG A 197 10.33 7.29 7.68
CA ARG A 197 9.65 6.17 8.34
C ARG A 197 10.44 4.87 8.15
N GLY A 198 10.13 3.86 8.96
CA GLY A 198 10.80 2.58 8.94
C GLY A 198 10.15 1.54 8.02
N VAL A 199 10.64 0.31 8.08
CA VAL A 199 10.09 -0.82 7.32
C VAL A 199 8.67 -1.17 7.78
N GLY A 200 8.32 -0.89 9.05
CA GLY A 200 6.98 -1.15 9.58
C GLY A 200 5.89 -0.42 8.80
N GLU A 201 6.11 0.85 8.47
CA GLU A 201 5.17 1.64 7.67
C GLU A 201 5.16 1.24 6.19
N MET A 202 6.26 0.68 5.68
CA MET A 202 6.26 0.06 4.34
C MET A 202 5.38 -1.19 4.32
N LEU A 203 5.42 -2.01 5.38
CA LEU A 203 4.53 -3.17 5.55
C LEU A 203 3.08 -2.76 5.77
N GLU A 204 2.82 -1.68 6.50
CA GLU A 204 1.49 -1.10 6.64
C GLU A 204 0.90 -0.68 5.29
N ALA A 205 1.67 0.03 4.46
CA ALA A 205 1.28 0.40 3.10
C ALA A 205 0.97 -0.83 2.22
N PHE A 206 1.75 -1.93 2.38
CA PHE A 206 1.45 -3.19 1.72
C PHE A 206 0.16 -3.83 2.26
N GLY A 207 -0.08 -3.77 3.56
CA GLY A 207 -1.30 -4.24 4.19
C GLY A 207 -2.54 -3.55 3.62
N HIS A 208 -2.55 -2.23 3.55
CA HIS A 208 -3.63 -1.44 2.95
C HIS A 208 -3.87 -1.77 1.48
N ARG A 209 -2.80 -1.97 0.72
CA ARG A 209 -2.89 -2.47 -0.65
C ARG A 209 -3.56 -3.85 -0.71
N ALA A 210 -3.14 -4.79 0.15
CA ALA A 210 -3.71 -6.13 0.21
C ALA A 210 -5.19 -6.08 0.60
N GLU A 211 -5.57 -5.27 1.58
CA GLU A 211 -6.96 -5.03 1.97
C GLU A 211 -7.80 -4.54 0.77
N SER A 212 -7.32 -3.53 0.05
CA SER A 212 -8.02 -2.98 -1.12
C SER A 212 -8.24 -4.05 -2.21
N ILE A 213 -7.20 -4.85 -2.50
CA ILE A 213 -7.26 -5.90 -3.52
C ILE A 213 -8.22 -7.02 -3.10
N LEU A 214 -8.12 -7.50 -1.85
CA LEU A 214 -8.96 -8.58 -1.36
C LEU A 214 -10.43 -8.14 -1.24
N GLN A 215 -10.67 -6.91 -0.76
CA GLN A 215 -12.01 -6.34 -0.77
C GLN A 215 -12.60 -6.30 -2.19
N HIS A 216 -11.83 -5.85 -3.18
CA HIS A 216 -12.28 -5.83 -4.58
C HIS A 216 -12.59 -7.24 -5.08
N VAL A 217 -11.69 -8.20 -4.90
CA VAL A 217 -11.85 -9.59 -5.36
C VAL A 217 -13.12 -10.21 -4.77
N TYR A 218 -13.33 -10.10 -3.46
CA TYR A 218 -14.49 -10.70 -2.81
C TYR A 218 -15.79 -9.94 -3.04
N SER A 219 -15.75 -8.63 -3.29
CA SER A 219 -16.95 -7.86 -3.63
C SER A 219 -17.48 -8.15 -5.04
N THR A 220 -16.61 -8.58 -5.95
CA THR A 220 -16.97 -8.90 -7.36
C THR A 220 -17.25 -10.37 -7.59
N ALA A 221 -16.88 -11.26 -6.65
CA ALA A 221 -17.10 -12.69 -6.76
C ALA A 221 -18.56 -13.04 -6.47
N SER A 222 -19.32 -13.39 -7.51
CA SER A 222 -20.70 -13.84 -7.36
C SER A 222 -20.80 -15.29 -6.90
N GLY A 223 -21.76 -15.59 -6.01
CA GLY A 223 -22.04 -16.96 -5.53
C GLY A 223 -21.00 -17.54 -4.57
N THR A 224 -20.01 -16.76 -4.16
CA THR A 224 -18.98 -17.17 -3.20
C THR A 224 -19.21 -16.44 -1.88
N PRO A 225 -19.08 -17.10 -0.70
CA PRO A 225 -19.10 -16.40 0.59
C PRO A 225 -18.01 -15.32 0.63
N ASN A 226 -18.33 -14.16 1.20
CA ASN A 226 -17.35 -13.09 1.38
C ASN A 226 -16.41 -13.45 2.55
N PHE A 227 -15.40 -14.28 2.27
CA PHE A 227 -14.41 -14.67 3.26
C PHE A 227 -13.55 -13.50 3.73
N TRP A 228 -13.38 -12.48 2.90
CA TRP A 228 -12.65 -11.28 3.30
C TRP A 228 -13.38 -10.49 4.40
N GLU A 229 -14.70 -10.29 4.26
CA GLU A 229 -15.52 -9.67 5.32
C GLU A 229 -15.41 -10.44 6.64
N ARG A 230 -15.42 -11.77 6.57
CA ARG A 230 -15.25 -12.62 7.75
C ARG A 230 -13.85 -12.47 8.34
N PHE A 231 -12.80 -12.55 7.53
CA PHE A 231 -11.40 -12.45 7.92
C PHE A 231 -11.10 -11.15 8.66
N THR A 232 -11.69 -10.03 8.23
CA THR A 232 -11.44 -8.69 8.78
C THR A 232 -12.25 -8.36 10.05
N ARG A 233 -13.04 -9.29 10.59
CA ARG A 233 -13.84 -9.05 11.80
C ARG A 233 -12.98 -8.82 13.03
N TYR A 234 -13.37 -7.83 13.82
CA TYR A 234 -12.79 -7.54 15.13
C TYR A 234 -13.88 -7.20 16.17
N ASP A 235 -13.55 -7.33 17.47
CA ASP A 235 -14.53 -7.39 18.58
C ASP A 235 -15.46 -6.19 18.65
N LYS A 236 -14.98 -4.96 18.36
CA LYS A 236 -15.84 -3.78 18.43
C LYS A 236 -17.01 -3.86 17.47
N ARG A 237 -16.78 -4.28 16.24
CA ARG A 237 -17.81 -4.35 15.19
C ARG A 237 -18.55 -5.68 15.16
N HIS A 238 -17.89 -6.75 15.57
CA HIS A 238 -18.43 -8.10 15.55
C HIS A 238 -18.17 -8.81 16.90
N PRO A 239 -18.81 -8.39 18.00
CA PRO A 239 -18.56 -8.95 19.34
C PRO A 239 -18.73 -10.47 19.38
N GLY A 240 -17.69 -11.17 19.82
CA GLY A 240 -17.66 -12.64 19.90
C GLY A 240 -17.54 -13.37 18.56
N GLN A 241 -17.30 -12.63 17.46
CA GLN A 241 -17.11 -13.17 16.11
C GLN A 241 -15.82 -12.64 15.44
N ALA A 242 -14.89 -12.13 16.24
CA ALA A 242 -13.62 -11.66 15.73
C ALA A 242 -12.82 -12.81 15.10
N GLU A 243 -12.17 -12.52 13.98
CA GLU A 243 -11.27 -13.46 13.28
C GLU A 243 -9.83 -12.90 13.32
N VAL A 244 -9.36 -12.23 12.26
CA VAL A 244 -7.99 -11.70 12.20
C VAL A 244 -7.94 -10.18 12.42
N GLY A 245 -8.97 -9.47 11.99
CA GLY A 245 -9.02 -8.01 12.02
C GLY A 245 -8.49 -7.36 10.75
N THR A 246 -8.04 -6.11 10.88
CA THR A 246 -7.53 -5.28 9.77
C THR A 246 -6.12 -4.80 10.08
N VAL A 247 -5.48 -4.08 9.16
CA VAL A 247 -4.16 -3.46 9.38
C VAL A 247 -4.15 -2.59 10.64
N HIS A 248 -5.23 -1.85 10.89
CA HIS A 248 -5.32 -0.96 12.06
C HIS A 248 -6.01 -1.58 13.28
N TYR A 249 -6.83 -2.61 13.10
CA TYR A 249 -7.66 -3.16 14.17
C TYR A 249 -7.41 -4.65 14.35
N ALA A 250 -6.62 -4.98 15.36
CA ALA A 250 -6.42 -6.36 15.80
C ALA A 250 -7.76 -7.00 16.23
N PRO A 251 -7.85 -8.34 16.29
CA PRO A 251 -9.09 -9.05 16.62
C PRO A 251 -9.76 -8.56 17.91
N ASN A 252 -8.98 -8.25 18.93
CA ASN A 252 -9.43 -7.79 20.25
C ASN A 252 -9.63 -6.27 20.37
N SER A 253 -9.54 -5.53 19.28
CA SER A 253 -9.73 -4.08 19.30
C SER A 253 -11.14 -3.70 19.70
N ARG A 254 -11.28 -2.85 20.72
CA ARG A 254 -12.56 -2.38 21.29
C ARG A 254 -12.83 -0.90 21.04
N THR A 255 -11.86 -0.20 20.52
CA THR A 255 -11.93 1.22 20.14
C THR A 255 -11.59 1.37 18.66
N ASP A 256 -12.15 2.38 18.00
CA ASP A 256 -11.70 2.82 16.67
C ASP A 256 -10.63 3.88 16.84
#